data_d80053e9cdff935e802489f264b48015
#
_entry.id   d80053e9cdff935e802489f264b48015
#
_cell.length_a   1.000
_cell.length_b   1.000
_cell.length_c   1.000
_cell.angle_alpha   90.00
_cell.angle_beta   90.00
_cell.angle_gamma   90.00
#
_symmetry.space_group_name_H-M   'P 1'
#
loop_
_entity.id
_entity.type
_entity.pdbx_description
1 polymer ?
#
loop_
_entity_poly.entity_id
_entity_poly.type
_entity_poly.pdbx_seq_one_letter_code
_entity_poly.pdbx_strand_id
1 'polypeptide(L)'
;LSDDAIYKFAKRKGYLSGDTLTDQKVAKKVSEASKELISTALKFATYLRENVTVSDWNWETNDYSYSVSGRGVVKNNTKYAIPDVKYVVTYMKRDGTEITQDGGRVTYDEIRPYGMESFSFYTSYVGNASHARIRLEFDDEFILETVAKGEYE
;
A
#
# COMPACT_ATOMS: atom_id res chain seq x y z
N LEU A 1 3.85 6.66 1.01
CA LEU A 1 5.09 6.60 1.80
C LEU A 1 4.95 7.43 3.07
N SER A 2 5.18 6.83 4.21
CA SER A 2 5.17 7.52 5.49
C SER A 2 6.56 8.06 5.83
N ASP A 3 6.61 9.15 6.58
CA ASP A 3 7.87 9.72 7.06
C ASP A 3 8.64 8.73 7.94
N ASP A 4 7.93 7.94 8.73
CA ASP A 4 8.52 6.90 9.57
C ASP A 4 9.20 5.80 8.73
N ALA A 5 8.57 5.35 7.65
CA ALA A 5 9.16 4.36 6.76
C ALA A 5 10.43 4.89 6.07
N ILE A 6 10.41 6.13 5.63
CA ILE A 6 11.57 6.79 5.03
C ILE A 6 12.71 6.91 6.03
N TYR A 7 12.41 7.32 7.26
CA TYR A 7 13.40 7.44 8.33
C TYR A 7 14.04 6.09 8.67
N LYS A 8 13.25 5.06 8.86
CA LYS A 8 13.72 3.71 9.15
C LYS A 8 14.60 3.16 8.03
N PHE A 9 14.18 3.39 6.80
CA PHE A 9 14.95 2.98 5.63
C PHE A 9 16.30 3.69 5.57
N ALA A 10 16.32 5.00 5.71
CA ALA A 10 17.55 5.80 5.70
C ALA A 10 18.52 5.41 6.82
N LYS A 11 18.00 5.12 8.01
CA LYS A 11 18.79 4.65 9.14
C LYS A 11 19.42 3.29 8.87
N ARG A 12 18.63 2.34 8.35
CA ARG A 12 19.10 0.99 8.02
C ARG A 12 20.19 1.00 6.96
N LYS A 13 20.08 1.88 5.96
CA LYS A 13 21.08 2.01 4.88
C LYS A 13 22.31 2.83 5.27
N GLY A 14 22.34 3.35 6.48
CA GLY A 14 23.47 4.15 6.95
C GLY A 14 23.52 5.57 6.39
N TYR A 15 22.44 6.05 5.81
CA TYR A 15 22.34 7.44 5.34
C TYR A 15 22.20 8.43 6.49
N LEU A 16 21.72 7.96 7.64
CA LEU A 16 21.69 8.71 8.89
C LEU A 16 22.74 8.07 9.80
N SER A 17 23.91 8.71 9.92
CA SER A 17 24.89 8.32 10.92
C SER A 17 24.36 8.73 12.29
N GLY A 18 24.17 7.75 13.16
CA GLY A 18 23.58 7.95 14.47
C GLY A 18 24.04 9.10 15.26
N ASP A 19 24.02 9.76 16.09
CA ASP A 19 24.40 10.73 17.10
C ASP A 19 25.03 12.05 16.64
N THR A 20 25.41 12.22 15.39
CA THR A 20 26.07 13.46 14.94
C THR A 20 25.16 14.29 14.03
N LEU A 21 24.07 14.78 14.60
CA LEU A 21 23.31 15.89 14.03
C LEU A 21 24.10 17.22 14.09
N THR A 22 25.37 17.17 14.52
CA THR A 22 26.23 18.35 14.67
C THR A 22 26.94 18.76 13.39
N ASP A 23 26.97 17.91 12.36
CA ASP A 23 27.52 18.28 11.07
C ASP A 23 26.39 18.63 10.08
N GLN A 24 26.09 19.93 9.99
CA GLN A 24 25.08 20.46 9.07
C GLN A 24 25.35 20.11 7.60
N LYS A 25 26.62 19.93 7.22
CA LYS A 25 26.99 19.55 5.85
C LYS A 25 26.61 18.10 5.54
N VAL A 26 26.82 17.18 6.49
CA VAL A 26 26.43 15.78 6.33
C VAL A 26 24.91 15.66 6.30
N ALA A 27 24.22 16.35 7.20
CA ALA A 27 22.77 16.40 7.24
C ALA A 27 22.18 16.94 5.93
N LYS A 28 22.80 17.95 5.32
CA LYS A 28 22.38 18.52 4.04
C LYS A 28 22.58 17.54 2.89
N LYS A 29 23.72 16.86 2.82
CA LYS A 29 23.97 15.82 1.78
C LYS A 29 23.02 14.64 1.89
N VAL A 30 22.75 14.17 3.09
CA VAL A 30 21.77 13.12 3.35
C VAL A 30 20.38 13.57 2.93
N SER A 31 20.00 14.80 3.25
CA SER A 31 18.72 15.37 2.86
C SER A 31 18.58 15.50 1.34
N GLU A 32 19.62 15.87 0.62
CA GLU A 32 19.61 15.98 -0.84
C GLU A 32 19.52 14.62 -1.52
N ALA A 33 20.31 13.64 -1.07
CA ALA A 33 20.25 12.26 -1.56
C ALA A 33 18.88 11.63 -1.28
N SER A 34 18.32 11.92 -0.10
CA SER A 34 16.98 11.44 0.28
C SER A 34 15.86 12.04 -0.55
N LYS A 35 16.00 13.29 -0.99
CA LYS A 35 14.99 13.97 -1.83
C LYS A 35 14.84 13.26 -3.17
N GLU A 36 15.93 12.89 -3.81
CA GLU A 36 15.90 12.19 -5.09
C GLU A 36 15.30 10.80 -4.93
N LEU A 37 15.71 10.07 -3.91
CA LEU A 37 15.15 8.76 -3.58
C LEU A 37 13.64 8.86 -3.33
N ILE A 38 13.20 9.81 -2.50
CA ILE A 38 11.80 10.02 -2.18
C ILE A 38 11.00 10.38 -3.43
N SER A 39 11.52 11.29 -4.26
CA SER A 39 10.87 11.68 -5.51
C SER A 39 10.65 10.49 -6.43
N THR A 40 11.66 9.65 -6.61
CA THR A 40 11.56 8.45 -7.44
C THR A 40 10.63 7.41 -6.81
N ALA A 41 10.68 7.25 -5.48
CA ALA A 41 9.79 6.34 -4.76
C ALA A 41 8.31 6.75 -4.89
N LEU A 42 8.01 8.04 -4.86
CA LEU A 42 6.66 8.54 -5.08
C LEU A 42 6.17 8.25 -6.50
N LYS A 43 7.04 8.38 -7.48
CA LYS A 43 6.72 8.01 -8.87
C LYS A 43 6.46 6.51 -9.00
N PHE A 44 7.26 5.69 -8.34
CA PHE A 44 7.05 4.25 -8.34
C PHE A 44 5.76 3.85 -7.64
N ALA A 45 5.45 4.47 -6.51
CA ALA A 45 4.18 4.25 -5.82
C ALA A 45 2.97 4.60 -6.71
N THR A 46 3.04 5.70 -7.45
CA THR A 46 2.00 6.08 -8.41
C THR A 46 1.89 5.07 -9.55
N TYR A 47 3.02 4.63 -10.08
CA TYR A 47 3.07 3.61 -11.12
C TYR A 47 2.40 2.30 -10.65
N LEU A 48 2.67 1.87 -9.43
CA LEU A 48 2.03 0.68 -8.87
C LEU A 48 0.51 0.87 -8.75
N ARG A 49 0.05 2.01 -8.25
CA ARG A 49 -1.39 2.28 -8.15
C ARG A 49 -2.10 2.28 -9.50
N GLU A 50 -1.43 2.71 -10.55
CA GLU A 50 -1.99 2.75 -11.89
C GLU A 50 -1.98 1.39 -12.59
N ASN A 51 -1.04 0.53 -12.24
CA ASN A 51 -0.79 -0.73 -12.95
C ASN A 51 -1.10 -1.99 -12.15
N VAL A 52 -1.41 -1.86 -10.87
CA VAL A 52 -1.86 -2.95 -10.01
C VAL A 52 -3.27 -2.60 -9.55
N THR A 53 -4.25 -3.32 -10.06
CA THR A 53 -5.65 -2.94 -9.93
C THR A 53 -6.50 -4.07 -9.39
N VAL A 54 -7.60 -3.71 -8.76
CA VAL A 54 -8.63 -4.66 -8.35
C VAL A 54 -9.66 -4.76 -9.48
N SER A 55 -9.94 -5.98 -9.89
CA SER A 55 -11.01 -6.30 -10.85
C SER A 55 -11.98 -7.29 -10.22
N ASP A 56 -13.16 -7.39 -10.81
CA ASP A 56 -14.17 -8.39 -10.43
C ASP A 56 -14.47 -8.43 -8.94
N TRP A 57 -14.40 -7.26 -8.26
CA TRP A 57 -14.73 -7.22 -6.85
C TRP A 57 -16.22 -6.98 -6.63
N ASN A 58 -16.75 -7.66 -5.62
CA ASN A 58 -18.12 -7.50 -5.20
C ASN A 58 -18.24 -7.70 -3.70
N TRP A 59 -19.34 -7.25 -3.16
CA TRP A 59 -19.63 -7.39 -1.75
C TRP A 59 -21.15 -7.53 -1.54
N GLU A 60 -21.52 -8.18 -0.47
CA GLU A 60 -22.91 -8.34 -0.07
C GLU A 60 -23.06 -8.23 1.44
N THR A 61 -24.21 -7.74 1.87
CA THR A 61 -24.56 -7.67 3.28
C THR A 61 -25.30 -8.93 3.71
N ASN A 62 -25.06 -9.35 4.94
CA ASN A 62 -25.83 -10.39 5.58
C ASN A 62 -26.72 -9.75 6.63
N ASP A 63 -28.03 -9.70 6.36
CA ASP A 63 -29.01 -9.00 7.18
C ASP A 63 -29.16 -9.60 8.59
N TYR A 64 -28.87 -10.87 8.75
CA TYR A 64 -29.01 -11.54 10.06
C TYR A 64 -27.84 -11.28 11.01
N SER A 65 -26.64 -11.07 10.49
CA SER A 65 -25.45 -10.89 11.31
C SER A 65 -24.83 -9.51 11.23
N TYR A 66 -25.44 -8.59 10.47
CA TYR A 66 -24.88 -7.25 10.21
C TYR A 66 -23.44 -7.29 9.70
N SER A 67 -23.10 -8.35 8.98
CA SER A 67 -21.78 -8.54 8.41
C SER A 67 -21.77 -8.26 6.90
N VAL A 68 -20.58 -8.04 6.39
CA VAL A 68 -20.34 -7.90 4.96
C VAL A 68 -19.32 -8.96 4.56
N SER A 69 -19.59 -9.64 3.46
CA SER A 69 -18.61 -10.50 2.81
C SER A 69 -18.40 -10.06 1.37
N GLY A 70 -17.20 -10.26 0.89
CA GLY A 70 -16.86 -9.89 -0.48
C GLY A 70 -15.64 -10.61 -0.98
N ARG A 71 -15.36 -10.38 -2.25
CA ARG A 71 -14.21 -10.95 -2.94
C ARG A 71 -13.74 -10.02 -4.05
N GLY A 72 -12.51 -10.20 -4.45
CA GLY A 72 -11.95 -9.48 -5.58
C GLY A 72 -10.75 -10.21 -6.15
N VAL A 73 -10.25 -9.69 -7.25
CA VAL A 73 -9.05 -10.18 -7.91
C VAL A 73 -8.10 -8.99 -8.08
N VAL A 74 -6.86 -9.16 -7.65
CA VAL A 74 -5.80 -8.18 -7.91
C VAL A 74 -5.03 -8.62 -9.14
N LYS A 75 -4.90 -7.73 -10.10
CA LYS A 75 -4.12 -7.95 -11.31
C LYS A 75 -2.86 -7.08 -11.28
N ASN A 76 -1.72 -7.74 -11.37
CA ASN A 76 -0.42 -7.08 -11.44
C ASN A 76 0.01 -6.94 -12.91
N ASN A 77 -0.12 -5.75 -13.47
CA ASN A 77 0.29 -5.46 -14.84
C ASN A 77 1.71 -4.85 -14.89
N THR A 78 2.57 -5.27 -13.98
CA THR A 78 3.96 -4.82 -13.92
C THR A 78 4.93 -5.98 -14.07
N LYS A 79 6.19 -5.65 -14.36
CA LYS A 79 7.29 -6.62 -14.38
C LYS A 79 7.80 -7.01 -12.99
N TYR A 80 7.25 -6.40 -11.94
CA TYR A 80 7.71 -6.61 -10.57
C TYR A 80 6.92 -7.70 -9.87
N ALA A 81 7.61 -8.54 -9.09
CA ALA A 81 6.96 -9.39 -8.09
C ALA A 81 6.70 -8.52 -6.86
N ILE A 82 5.46 -8.40 -6.44
CA ILE A 82 5.06 -7.41 -5.43
C ILE A 82 4.66 -8.13 -4.14
N PRO A 83 5.44 -7.98 -3.06
CA PRO A 83 5.11 -8.56 -1.76
C PRO A 83 4.16 -7.68 -0.97
N ASP A 84 3.51 -8.26 0.02
CA ASP A 84 2.76 -7.58 1.08
C ASP A 84 1.69 -6.59 0.58
N VAL A 85 1.03 -6.91 -0.51
CA VAL A 85 -0.10 -6.10 -1.00
C VAL A 85 -1.29 -6.29 -0.08
N LYS A 86 -1.85 -5.18 0.39
CA LYS A 86 -3.03 -5.16 1.23
C LYS A 86 -4.20 -4.52 0.50
N TYR A 87 -5.40 -5.01 0.78
CA TYR A 87 -6.62 -4.34 0.38
C TYR A 87 -7.20 -3.57 1.57
N VAL A 88 -7.87 -2.47 1.30
CA VAL A 88 -8.65 -1.71 2.28
C VAL A 88 -10.02 -1.45 1.71
N VAL A 89 -11.05 -1.88 2.42
CA VAL A 89 -12.44 -1.65 2.06
C VAL A 89 -13.02 -0.60 2.99
N THR A 90 -13.58 0.45 2.44
CA THR A 90 -14.27 1.50 3.19
C THR A 90 -15.76 1.38 2.96
N TYR A 91 -16.52 1.21 4.03
CA TYR A 91 -17.98 1.11 4.00
C TYR A 91 -18.60 2.46 4.32
N MET A 92 -19.62 2.82 3.58
CA MET A 92 -20.25 4.13 3.68
C MET A 92 -21.78 4.01 3.74
N LYS A 93 -22.38 4.96 4.44
CA LYS A 93 -23.84 5.16 4.43
C LYS A 93 -24.28 5.76 3.09
N ARG A 94 -25.60 5.79 2.89
CA ARG A 94 -26.21 6.34 1.68
C ARG A 94 -25.83 7.80 1.43
N ASP A 95 -25.61 8.57 2.49
CA ASP A 95 -25.22 9.99 2.40
C ASP A 95 -23.70 10.19 2.14
N GLY A 96 -22.94 9.11 2.01
CA GLY A 96 -21.50 9.14 1.79
C GLY A 96 -20.66 9.19 3.07
N THR A 97 -21.29 9.20 4.24
CA THR A 97 -20.57 9.16 5.51
C THR A 97 -19.91 7.81 5.72
N GLU A 98 -18.63 7.81 6.08
CA GLU A 98 -17.89 6.61 6.37
C GLU A 98 -18.42 5.93 7.65
N ILE A 99 -18.64 4.62 7.58
CA ILE A 99 -19.00 3.79 8.73
C ILE A 99 -17.74 3.24 9.37
N THR A 100 -16.95 2.51 8.60
CA THR A 100 -15.72 1.86 9.07
C THR A 100 -14.86 1.45 7.87
N GLN A 101 -13.63 1.10 8.16
CA GLN A 101 -12.70 0.47 7.22
C GLN A 101 -12.28 -0.88 7.74
N ASP A 102 -12.00 -1.79 6.83
CA ASP A 102 -11.42 -3.08 7.12
C ASP A 102 -10.41 -3.42 6.03
N GLY A 103 -9.43 -4.22 6.38
CA GLY A 103 -8.39 -4.58 5.42
C GLY A 103 -7.66 -5.86 5.78
N GLY A 104 -6.87 -6.32 4.85
CA GLY A 104 -6.07 -7.52 5.03
C GLY A 104 -5.10 -7.70 3.89
N ARG A 105 -4.34 -8.77 3.94
CA ARG A 105 -3.42 -9.13 2.87
C ARG A 105 -4.17 -9.77 1.72
N VAL A 106 -3.80 -9.41 0.50
CA VAL A 106 -4.30 -10.08 -0.70
C VAL A 106 -3.75 -11.50 -0.77
N THR A 107 -2.47 -11.67 -0.49
CA THR A 107 -1.81 -12.96 -0.41
C THR A 107 -0.67 -12.89 0.60
N TYR A 108 -0.28 -14.04 1.16
CA TYR A 108 0.91 -14.15 2.01
C TYR A 108 2.20 -14.25 1.21
N ASP A 109 2.09 -14.54 -0.08
CA ASP A 109 3.20 -14.58 -1.00
C ASP A 109 3.26 -13.31 -1.85
N GLU A 110 4.19 -13.27 -2.79
CA GLU A 110 4.27 -12.20 -3.78
C GLU A 110 3.21 -12.36 -4.86
N ILE A 111 2.71 -11.26 -5.37
CA ILE A 111 1.95 -11.28 -6.61
C ILE A 111 2.96 -11.28 -7.75
N ARG A 112 2.97 -12.36 -8.53
CA ARG A 112 3.92 -12.54 -9.62
C ARG A 112 3.79 -11.46 -10.68
N PRO A 113 4.90 -11.15 -11.42
CA PRO A 113 4.81 -10.26 -12.57
C PRO A 113 3.72 -10.70 -13.54
N TYR A 114 2.86 -9.77 -13.93
CA TYR A 114 1.73 -10.00 -14.82
C TYR A 114 0.74 -11.08 -14.33
N GLY A 115 0.79 -11.38 -13.03
CA GLY A 115 -0.04 -12.39 -12.41
C GLY A 115 -1.30 -11.81 -11.78
N MET A 116 -2.15 -12.71 -11.31
CA MET A 116 -3.40 -12.37 -10.62
C MET A 116 -3.49 -13.16 -9.32
N GLU A 117 -4.10 -12.53 -8.30
CA GLU A 117 -4.42 -13.16 -7.02
C GLU A 117 -5.84 -12.85 -6.61
N SER A 118 -6.56 -13.89 -6.20
CA SER A 118 -7.90 -13.72 -5.64
C SER A 118 -7.80 -13.49 -4.14
N PHE A 119 -8.70 -12.69 -3.61
CA PHE A 119 -8.84 -12.51 -2.17
C PHE A 119 -10.32 -12.45 -1.79
N SER A 120 -10.59 -12.74 -0.54
CA SER A 120 -11.93 -12.62 0.03
C SER A 120 -11.83 -11.88 1.36
N PHE A 121 -12.91 -11.24 1.75
CA PHE A 121 -12.97 -10.48 2.99
C PHE A 121 -14.31 -10.67 3.69
N TYR A 122 -14.27 -10.50 5.00
CA TYR A 122 -15.44 -10.56 5.86
C TYR A 122 -15.27 -9.51 6.95
N THR A 123 -16.29 -8.67 7.12
CA THR A 123 -16.30 -7.63 8.15
C THR A 123 -17.55 -7.77 8.99
N SER A 124 -17.37 -7.95 10.32
CA SER A 124 -18.49 -8.03 11.26
C SER A 124 -19.00 -6.63 11.65
N TYR A 125 -20.27 -6.57 12.01
CA TYR A 125 -20.91 -5.37 12.59
C TYR A 125 -20.88 -4.14 11.68
N VAL A 126 -21.02 -4.34 10.38
CA VAL A 126 -21.19 -3.23 9.43
C VAL A 126 -22.69 -3.06 9.15
N GLY A 127 -23.37 -2.32 9.99
CA GLY A 127 -24.79 -2.01 9.79
C GLY A 127 -24.99 -0.88 8.78
N ASN A 128 -26.03 -0.99 7.95
CA ASN A 128 -26.48 0.08 7.04
C ASN A 128 -25.46 0.54 5.99
N ALA A 129 -24.54 -0.32 5.57
CA ALA A 129 -23.65 -0.03 4.47
C ALA A 129 -24.44 0.01 3.16
N SER A 130 -24.40 1.15 2.47
CA SER A 130 -25.02 1.33 1.16
C SER A 130 -24.00 1.34 0.04
N HIS A 131 -22.79 1.77 0.34
CA HIS A 131 -21.68 1.87 -0.61
C HIS A 131 -20.41 1.32 0.01
N ALA A 132 -19.54 0.82 -0.84
CA ALA A 132 -18.19 0.42 -0.44
C ALA A 132 -17.20 0.84 -1.51
N ARG A 133 -16.00 1.21 -1.07
CA ARG A 133 -14.85 1.47 -1.93
C ARG A 133 -13.73 0.55 -1.53
N ILE A 134 -12.93 0.15 -2.50
CA ILE A 134 -11.75 -0.68 -2.26
C ILE A 134 -10.53 0.00 -2.83
N ARG A 135 -9.43 -0.08 -2.10
CA ARG A 135 -8.12 0.36 -2.59
C ARG A 135 -7.05 -0.64 -2.17
N LEU A 136 -5.92 -0.56 -2.84
CA LEU A 136 -4.74 -1.35 -2.48
C LEU A 136 -3.73 -0.47 -1.77
N GLU A 137 -3.02 -1.07 -0.84
CA GLU A 137 -1.86 -0.46 -0.19
C GLU A 137 -0.63 -1.32 -0.48
N PHE A 138 0.45 -0.65 -0.84
CA PHE A 138 1.73 -1.28 -1.15
C PHE A 138 2.71 -1.05 -0.02
N ASP A 139 3.61 -2.01 0.17
CA ASP A 139 4.61 -1.95 1.22
C ASP A 139 5.67 -0.87 0.92
N ASP A 140 5.82 0.07 1.83
CA ASP A 140 6.78 1.18 1.71
C ASP A 140 8.22 0.66 1.60
N GLU A 141 8.56 -0.38 2.33
CA GLU A 141 9.89 -0.98 2.28
C GLU A 141 10.20 -1.56 0.89
N PHE A 142 9.25 -2.25 0.30
CA PHE A 142 9.40 -2.76 -1.07
C PHE A 142 9.63 -1.63 -2.07
N ILE A 143 8.86 -0.55 -1.97
CA ILE A 143 8.99 0.61 -2.85
C ILE A 143 10.38 1.23 -2.72
N LEU A 144 10.82 1.49 -1.50
CA LEU A 144 12.10 2.12 -1.23
C LEU A 144 13.28 1.23 -1.63
N GLU A 145 13.22 -0.07 -1.36
CA GLU A 145 14.26 -1.02 -1.75
C GLU A 145 14.39 -1.15 -3.27
N THR A 146 13.26 -1.21 -3.97
CA THR A 146 13.26 -1.32 -5.44
C THR A 146 13.90 -0.10 -6.08
N VAL A 147 13.57 1.09 -5.58
CA VAL A 147 14.15 2.34 -6.08
C VAL A 147 15.64 2.45 -5.72
N ALA A 148 16.01 2.07 -4.49
CA ALA A 148 17.41 2.14 -4.04
C ALA A 148 18.32 1.19 -4.82
N LYS A 149 17.81 0.06 -5.30
CA LYS A 149 18.54 -0.87 -6.15
C LYS A 149 18.64 -0.44 -7.61
N GLY A 150 18.00 0.68 -7.96
CA GLY A 150 17.95 1.16 -9.33
C GLY A 150 17.08 0.33 -10.27
N GLU A 151 16.17 -0.48 -9.73
CA GLU A 151 15.28 -1.34 -10.51
C GLU A 151 14.08 -0.59 -11.10
N TYR A 152 13.83 0.61 -10.63
CA TYR A 152 12.83 1.53 -11.17
C TYR A 152 13.47 2.88 -11.47
N GLU A 153 13.38 3.29 -12.71
CA GLU A 153 13.86 4.58 -13.20
C GLU A 153 12.71 5.49 -13.64
#